data_2acbeb38f9496de6b06215ad73747727
#
_entry.id   2acbeb38f9496de6b06215ad73747727
#
_cell.length_a   1.000
_cell.length_b   1.000
_cell.length_c   1.000
_cell.angle_alpha   90.00
_cell.angle_beta   90.00
_cell.angle_gamma   90.00
#
_symmetry.space_group_name_H-M   'P 1'
#
loop_
_entity.id
_entity.type
_entity.pdbx_description
1 polymer ?
#
loop_
_entity_poly.entity_id
_entity_poly.type
_entity_poly.pdbx_seq_one_letter_code
_entity_poly.pdbx_strand_id
1 'polypeptide(L)'
;HPGSTDPVVPESIIAMEMKFGETIPTGTYVDMAANLPIVDPKKVQSPVLMIRGEWDGNSTNEDLLDFYSQLPNGDRQFVILPYTAHSIGYGKNRHLLWYAVKNFLAAPAVVAS
;
A
#
# COMPACT_ATOMS: atom_id res chain seq x y z
N HIS A 1 -6.49 1.63 12.67
CA HIS A 1 -7.78 2.17 13.07
C HIS A 1 -8.54 1.15 13.92
N PRO A 2 -9.10 1.53 15.07
CA PRO A 2 -9.87 0.62 15.92
C PRO A 2 -10.97 -0.10 15.14
N GLY A 3 -11.08 -1.42 15.34
CA GLY A 3 -12.11 -2.25 14.72
C GLY A 3 -11.89 -2.64 13.25
N SER A 4 -10.85 -2.13 12.59
CA SER A 4 -10.56 -2.47 11.18
C SER A 4 -9.91 -3.84 10.99
N THR A 5 -9.32 -4.38 12.05
CA THR A 5 -8.63 -5.68 12.05
C THR A 5 -9.16 -6.55 13.18
N ASP A 6 -9.20 -7.86 12.98
CA ASP A 6 -9.54 -8.81 14.04
C ASP A 6 -8.42 -8.80 15.11
N PRO A 7 -8.74 -8.70 16.42
CA PRO A 7 -7.74 -8.65 17.47
C PRO A 7 -6.74 -9.81 17.50
N VAL A 8 -7.13 -10.98 17.04
CA VAL A 8 -6.23 -12.15 16.96
C VAL A 8 -5.05 -11.92 16.01
N VAL A 9 -5.20 -11.05 15.01
CA VAL A 9 -4.16 -10.81 13.99
C VAL A 9 -2.93 -10.13 14.58
N PRO A 10 -3.02 -8.95 15.23
CA PRO A 10 -1.86 -8.33 15.85
C PRO A 10 -1.24 -9.20 16.96
N GLU A 11 -2.05 -9.90 17.74
CA GLU A 11 -1.54 -10.83 18.77
C GLU A 11 -0.70 -11.95 18.16
N SER A 12 -1.17 -12.54 17.06
CA SER A 12 -0.46 -13.59 16.33
C SER A 12 0.84 -13.10 15.71
N ILE A 13 0.86 -11.89 15.14
CA ILE A 13 2.05 -11.27 14.56
C ILE A 13 3.08 -11.03 15.66
N ILE A 14 2.68 -10.42 16.76
CA ILE A 14 3.57 -10.17 17.90
C ILE A 14 4.18 -11.48 18.42
N ALA A 15 3.37 -12.52 18.62
CA ALA A 15 3.84 -13.81 19.10
C ALA A 15 4.84 -14.47 18.13
N MET A 16 4.68 -14.25 16.82
CA MET A 16 5.59 -14.75 15.80
C MET A 16 6.89 -13.95 15.75
N GLU A 17 6.81 -12.63 15.78
CA GLU A 17 7.97 -11.73 15.71
C GLU A 17 8.88 -11.83 16.94
N MET A 18 8.30 -11.96 18.14
CA MET A 18 9.06 -12.08 19.40
C MET A 18 9.98 -13.30 19.45
N LYS A 19 9.78 -14.29 18.58
CA LYS A 19 10.69 -15.44 18.45
C LYS A 19 12.04 -15.05 17.85
N PHE A 20 12.12 -13.93 17.15
CA PHE A 20 13.34 -13.44 16.49
C PHE A 20 14.09 -12.38 17.31
N GLY A 21 13.59 -12.03 18.50
CA GLY A 21 14.18 -11.07 19.40
C GLY A 21 13.36 -9.77 19.56
N GLU A 22 13.92 -8.84 20.31
CA GLU A 22 13.24 -7.57 20.68
C GLU A 22 13.80 -6.36 19.91
N THR A 23 14.66 -6.60 18.93
CA THR A 23 15.30 -5.53 18.13
C THR A 23 14.99 -5.69 16.65
N ILE A 24 14.84 -4.57 15.96
CA ILE A 24 14.64 -4.51 14.52
C ILE A 24 15.71 -3.64 13.86
N PRO A 25 16.11 -3.94 12.60
CA PRO A 25 16.98 -3.06 11.84
C PRO A 25 16.35 -1.68 11.63
N THR A 26 17.12 -0.61 11.81
CA THR A 26 16.63 0.77 11.71
C THR A 26 16.95 1.44 10.37
N GLY A 27 17.70 0.78 9.48
CA GLY A 27 18.11 1.35 8.19
C GLY A 27 16.94 1.87 7.34
N THR A 28 15.84 1.13 7.29
CA THR A 28 14.62 1.55 6.57
C THR A 28 14.04 2.85 7.13
N TYR A 29 14.05 3.01 8.44
CA TYR A 29 13.55 4.23 9.09
C TYR A 29 14.45 5.42 8.83
N VAL A 30 15.77 5.22 8.76
CA VAL A 30 16.74 6.26 8.37
C VAL A 30 16.47 6.72 6.94
N ASP A 31 16.27 5.81 6.01
CA ASP A 31 15.94 6.15 4.62
C ASP A 31 14.61 6.90 4.52
N MET A 32 13.58 6.44 5.22
CA MET A 32 12.28 7.11 5.27
C MET A 32 12.36 8.52 5.86
N ALA A 33 13.26 8.76 6.79
CA ALA A 33 13.41 10.06 7.43
C ALA A 33 14.30 11.06 6.65
N ALA A 34 15.30 10.57 5.93
CA ALA A 34 16.35 11.41 5.36
C ALA A 34 16.41 11.41 3.81
N ASN A 35 15.92 10.35 3.16
CA ASN A 35 16.16 10.10 1.74
C ASN A 35 14.87 9.97 0.90
N LEU A 36 13.75 10.54 1.34
CA LEU A 36 12.51 10.54 0.57
C LEU A 36 12.50 11.61 -0.53
N PRO A 37 11.89 11.34 -1.68
CA PRO A 37 11.30 10.06 -2.07
C PRO A 37 12.36 9.04 -2.49
N ILE A 38 12.27 7.82 -1.99
CA ILE A 38 13.21 6.73 -2.36
C ILE A 38 12.98 6.29 -3.82
N VAL A 39 11.73 6.31 -4.27
CA VAL A 39 11.34 5.96 -5.64
C VAL A 39 10.93 7.21 -6.38
N ASP A 40 11.58 7.46 -7.52
CA ASP A 40 11.17 8.51 -8.46
C ASP A 40 10.02 7.99 -9.35
N PRO A 41 8.78 8.48 -9.20
CA PRO A 41 7.64 8.01 -9.97
C PRO A 41 7.82 8.18 -11.49
N LYS A 42 8.58 9.17 -11.93
CA LYS A 42 8.83 9.44 -13.36
C LYS A 42 9.64 8.34 -14.05
N LYS A 43 10.32 7.49 -13.27
CA LYS A 43 11.10 6.35 -13.77
C LYS A 43 10.32 5.05 -13.83
N VAL A 44 9.10 5.01 -13.29
CA VAL A 44 8.26 3.81 -13.27
C VAL A 44 7.52 3.69 -14.61
N GLN A 45 8.01 2.85 -15.49
CA GLN A 45 7.46 2.68 -16.85
C GLN A 45 6.34 1.65 -16.96
N SER A 46 6.23 0.75 -15.99
CA SER A 46 5.19 -0.29 -15.95
C SER A 46 3.80 0.27 -15.63
N PRO A 47 2.72 -0.44 -15.97
CA PRO A 47 1.40 -0.18 -15.41
C PRO A 47 1.44 -0.19 -13.88
N VAL A 48 0.67 0.69 -13.26
CA VAL A 48 0.67 0.84 -11.79
C VAL A 48 -0.75 0.84 -11.24
N LEU A 49 -0.97 -0.01 -10.25
CA LEU A 49 -2.14 0.08 -9.36
C LEU A 49 -1.69 0.56 -7.99
N MET A 50 -2.17 1.73 -7.59
CA MET A 50 -2.00 2.26 -6.24
C MET A 50 -3.27 2.00 -5.43
N ILE A 51 -3.11 1.45 -4.23
CA ILE A 51 -4.24 1.16 -3.34
C ILE A 51 -3.96 1.75 -1.97
N ARG A 52 -4.95 2.44 -1.42
CA ARG A 52 -4.93 3.04 -0.10
C ARG A 52 -6.17 2.65 0.69
N GLY A 53 -6.03 2.43 1.99
CA GLY A 53 -7.17 2.35 2.89
C GLY A 53 -7.73 3.75 3.20
N GLU A 54 -9.05 3.90 3.29
CA GLU A 54 -9.71 5.16 3.66
C GLU A 54 -9.16 5.71 5.00
N TRP A 55 -8.90 4.84 5.95
CA TRP A 55 -8.40 5.16 7.28
C TRP A 55 -6.89 5.01 7.44
N ASP A 56 -6.16 5.06 6.35
CA ASP A 56 -4.69 5.01 6.40
C ASP A 56 -4.14 6.29 7.06
N GLY A 57 -3.48 6.14 8.19
CA GLY A 57 -2.84 7.23 8.91
C GLY A 57 -1.36 7.46 8.55
N ASN A 58 -0.77 6.58 7.72
CA ASN A 58 0.65 6.67 7.37
C ASN A 58 0.88 7.39 6.04
N SER A 59 -0.08 7.31 5.13
CA SER A 59 0.01 7.92 3.80
C SER A 59 -1.18 8.84 3.57
N THR A 60 -0.91 10.08 3.17
CA THR A 60 -1.97 11.03 2.84
C THR A 60 -2.47 10.84 1.41
N ASN A 61 -3.70 11.28 1.14
CA ASN A 61 -4.22 11.31 -0.24
C ASN A 61 -3.37 12.21 -1.12
N GLU A 62 -2.94 13.34 -0.58
CA GLU A 62 -2.17 14.36 -1.27
C GLU A 62 -0.82 13.81 -1.75
N ASP A 63 -0.09 13.13 -0.88
CA ASP A 63 1.21 12.54 -1.23
C ASP A 63 1.06 11.45 -2.29
N LEU A 64 0.03 10.60 -2.16
CA LEU A 64 -0.22 9.53 -3.11
C LEU A 64 -0.72 10.05 -4.45
N LEU A 65 -1.53 11.10 -4.48
CA LEU A 65 -1.97 11.75 -5.71
C LEU A 65 -0.82 12.47 -6.41
N ASP A 66 0.09 13.09 -5.65
CA ASP A 66 1.30 13.68 -6.21
C ASP A 66 2.16 12.61 -6.90
N PHE A 67 2.42 11.50 -6.23
CA PHE A 67 3.14 10.36 -6.81
C PHE A 67 2.43 9.82 -8.07
N TYR A 68 1.12 9.59 -7.97
CA TYR A 68 0.30 9.08 -9.06
C TYR A 68 0.32 9.98 -10.29
N SER A 69 0.26 11.29 -10.09
CA SER A 69 0.24 12.27 -11.17
C SER A 69 1.51 12.27 -12.02
N GLN A 70 2.65 11.88 -11.41
CA GLN A 70 3.96 11.87 -12.05
C GLN A 70 4.28 10.55 -12.77
N LEU A 71 3.45 9.52 -12.65
CA LEU A 71 3.65 8.24 -13.36
C LEU A 71 3.51 8.46 -14.86
N PRO A 72 4.51 8.05 -15.69
CA PRO A 72 4.50 8.30 -17.13
C PRO A 72 3.56 7.38 -17.90
N ASN A 73 3.30 6.17 -17.40
CA ASN A 73 2.41 5.22 -18.06
C ASN A 73 0.94 5.58 -17.78
N GLY A 74 0.14 5.76 -18.83
CA GLY A 74 -1.29 6.05 -18.73
C GLY A 74 -2.13 4.90 -18.17
N ASP A 75 -1.63 3.66 -18.26
CA ASP A 75 -2.27 2.50 -17.62
C ASP A 75 -1.96 2.49 -16.12
N ARG A 76 -2.67 3.37 -15.42
CA ARG A 76 -2.51 3.58 -13.99
C ARG A 76 -3.86 3.76 -13.31
N GLN A 77 -3.99 3.22 -12.13
CA GLN A 77 -5.21 3.30 -11.32
C GLN A 77 -4.86 3.68 -9.87
N PHE A 78 -5.73 4.46 -9.24
CA PHE A 78 -5.67 4.77 -7.82
C PHE A 78 -7.00 4.42 -7.16
N VAL A 79 -6.96 3.53 -6.18
CA VAL A 79 -8.15 3.00 -5.49
C VAL A 79 -8.06 3.29 -3.99
N ILE A 80 -9.12 3.84 -3.43
CA ILE A 80 -9.29 4.00 -1.99
C ILE A 80 -10.32 2.98 -1.52
N LEU A 81 -9.90 2.09 -0.61
CA LEU A 81 -10.75 1.03 -0.07
C LEU A 81 -11.48 1.52 1.18
N PRO A 82 -12.82 1.40 1.22
CA PRO A 82 -13.61 1.88 2.34
C PRO A 82 -13.34 1.06 3.61
N TYR A 83 -13.47 1.72 4.76
CA TYR A 83 -13.36 1.10 6.10
C TYR A 83 -12.09 0.27 6.30
N THR A 84 -10.98 0.71 5.71
CA THR A 84 -9.73 -0.03 5.67
C THR A 84 -8.58 0.87 6.14
N ALA A 85 -7.74 0.35 7.04
CA ALA A 85 -6.55 1.04 7.55
C ALA A 85 -5.29 0.67 6.74
N HIS A 86 -4.13 1.15 7.16
CA HIS A 86 -2.84 0.99 6.46
C HIS A 86 -2.49 -0.47 6.14
N SER A 87 -2.61 -1.37 7.11
CA SER A 87 -2.29 -2.79 6.92
C SER A 87 -3.45 -3.54 6.26
N ILE A 88 -3.74 -3.21 5.02
CA ILE A 88 -4.93 -3.65 4.27
C ILE A 88 -5.10 -5.17 4.27
N GLY A 89 -4.00 -5.91 4.02
CA GLY A 89 -4.03 -7.37 3.91
C GLY A 89 -4.43 -8.11 5.19
N TYR A 90 -4.34 -7.45 6.34
CA TYR A 90 -4.75 -7.99 7.64
C TYR A 90 -6.12 -7.49 8.10
N GLY A 91 -6.72 -6.56 7.36
CA GLY A 91 -8.00 -5.97 7.70
C GLY A 91 -9.19 -6.90 7.45
N LYS A 92 -10.31 -6.59 8.09
CA LYS A 92 -11.58 -7.31 7.87
C LYS A 92 -12.04 -7.21 6.41
N ASN A 93 -11.74 -6.10 5.75
CA ASN A 93 -12.07 -5.83 4.34
C ASN A 93 -10.96 -6.20 3.35
N ARG A 94 -10.01 -7.06 3.73
CA ARG A 94 -8.89 -7.50 2.87
C ARG A 94 -9.32 -8.08 1.53
N HIS A 95 -10.52 -8.64 1.44
CA HIS A 95 -11.08 -9.16 0.19
C HIS A 95 -11.22 -8.08 -0.88
N LEU A 96 -11.41 -6.82 -0.50
CA LEU A 96 -11.46 -5.70 -1.44
C LEU A 96 -10.09 -5.46 -2.11
N LEU A 97 -9.00 -5.66 -1.37
CA LEU A 97 -7.65 -5.62 -1.93
C LEU A 97 -7.47 -6.69 -3.01
N TRP A 98 -7.83 -7.92 -2.69
CA TRP A 98 -7.70 -9.04 -3.64
C TRP A 98 -8.53 -8.83 -4.89
N TYR A 99 -9.73 -8.30 -4.74
CA TYR A 99 -10.60 -7.97 -5.86
C TYR A 99 -9.98 -6.89 -6.76
N ALA A 100 -9.49 -5.80 -6.19
CA ALA A 100 -8.86 -4.72 -6.94
C ALA A 100 -7.59 -5.19 -7.68
N VAL A 101 -6.72 -5.95 -7.01
CA VAL A 101 -5.50 -6.51 -7.61
C VAL A 101 -5.84 -7.49 -8.73
N LYS A 102 -6.77 -8.42 -8.50
CA LYS A 102 -7.18 -9.39 -9.51
C LYS A 102 -7.72 -8.71 -10.75
N ASN A 103 -8.59 -7.72 -10.61
CA ASN A 103 -9.15 -6.99 -11.74
C ASN A 103 -8.08 -6.24 -12.53
N PHE A 104 -7.14 -5.60 -11.84
CA PHE A 104 -6.04 -4.90 -12.50
C PHE A 104 -5.16 -5.86 -13.31
N LEU A 105 -4.76 -7.00 -12.72
CA LEU A 105 -3.91 -7.99 -13.38
C LEU A 105 -4.61 -8.74 -14.53
N ALA A 106 -5.93 -8.88 -14.47
CA ALA A 106 -6.74 -9.54 -15.49
C ALA A 106 -7.32 -8.57 -16.53
N ALA A 107 -7.03 -7.27 -16.41
CA ALA A 107 -7.53 -6.28 -17.35
C ALA A 107 -7.01 -6.55 -18.78
N PRO A 108 -7.83 -6.33 -19.81
CA PRO A 108 -7.35 -6.41 -21.18
C PRO A 108 -6.27 -5.37 -21.44
N ALA A 109 -5.40 -5.64 -22.41
CA ALA A 109 -4.34 -4.73 -22.80
C ALA A 109 -4.91 -3.36 -23.20
N VAL A 110 -4.27 -2.30 -22.70
CA VAL A 110 -4.61 -0.92 -23.10
C VAL A 110 -4.17 -0.70 -24.55
N VAL A 111 -5.06 -0.18 -25.35
CA VAL A 111 -4.73 0.25 -26.71
C VAL A 111 -4.27 1.70 -26.66
N ALA A 112 -2.99 1.93 -26.91
CA ALA A 112 -2.47 3.27 -27.07
C ALA A 112 -2.92 3.84 -28.44
N SER A 113 -3.49 5.02 -28.42
CA SER A 113 -3.90 5.73 -29.62
C SER A 113 -2.70 6.34 -30.35
#